data_1706422834ce009f288edd2a782398f7
#
_entry.id   1706422834ce009f288edd2a782398f7
#
_cell.length_a   1.000
_cell.length_b   1.000
_cell.length_c   1.000
_cell.angle_alpha   90.00
_cell.angle_beta   90.00
_cell.angle_gamma   90.00
#
_symmetry.space_group_name_H-M   'P 1'
#
loop_
_entity.id
_entity.type
_entity.pdbx_description
1 polymer ?
#
loop_
_entity_poly.entity_id
_entity_poly.type
_entity_poly.pdbx_seq_one_letter_code
_entity_poly.pdbx_strand_id
1 'polypeptide(L)'
;KIKGQVDMQNFSIEVPGDFSSAIFLIVQTLLTEKSSLVIKYVCINKNRIGAYYILKAMGAKIKFLRKRKYFNEEVADIYVESSKLKGVKVNNKKFIITAIDDLLAVWVACSLAKGVSHFSGKALLELQLKESNRVFTMSENLKRFGIKTHATKSSITIQGNSEIKTNKLIRIPRVLDHRVLLSMHLLANVTGCRVLIHGFATVSSSFPNWLKLQKQKFGLKYAIK
;
A
#
# COMPACT_ATOMS: atom_id res chain seq x y z
N LYS A 1 5.22 28.92 19.86
CA LYS A 1 5.27 30.38 19.49
C LYS A 1 5.84 30.45 18.09
N ILE A 2 5.11 30.97 17.12
CA ILE A 2 5.56 31.18 15.74
C ILE A 2 5.86 32.66 15.58
N LYS A 3 7.06 33.01 15.06
CA LYS A 3 7.40 34.36 14.67
C LYS A 3 6.93 34.56 13.23
N GLY A 4 5.98 35.46 13.00
CA GLY A 4 5.52 35.84 11.68
C GLY A 4 6.48 36.80 10.95
N GLN A 5 6.17 37.16 9.72
CA GLN A 5 6.91 38.09 8.88
C GLN A 5 8.40 37.74 8.72
N VAL A 6 8.65 36.54 8.21
CA VAL A 6 10.00 36.07 7.84
C VAL A 6 10.19 36.37 6.36
N ASP A 7 11.26 37.08 6.01
CA ASP A 7 11.67 37.23 4.62
C ASP A 7 12.10 35.89 4.07
N MET A 8 11.31 35.35 3.15
CA MET A 8 11.62 34.09 2.49
C MET A 8 12.40 34.34 1.21
N GLN A 9 13.58 33.78 1.13
CA GLN A 9 14.39 33.78 -0.10
C GLN A 9 13.84 32.78 -1.10
N ASN A 10 13.90 33.11 -2.38
CA ASN A 10 13.56 32.17 -3.44
C ASN A 10 14.53 30.99 -3.42
N PHE A 11 13.98 29.77 -3.47
CA PHE A 11 14.76 28.54 -3.62
C PHE A 11 14.10 27.61 -4.62
N SER A 12 14.89 26.74 -5.22
CA SER A 12 14.42 25.67 -6.09
C SER A 12 14.69 24.34 -5.45
N ILE A 13 13.71 23.46 -5.41
CA ILE A 13 13.80 22.13 -4.82
C ILE A 13 13.14 21.10 -5.72
N GLU A 14 13.80 19.97 -5.90
CA GLU A 14 13.19 18.79 -6.49
C GLU A 14 12.55 17.95 -5.38
N VAL A 15 11.23 17.78 -5.40
CA VAL A 15 10.51 17.00 -4.40
C VAL A 15 10.70 15.51 -4.68
N PRO A 16 11.24 14.71 -3.73
CA PRO A 16 11.38 13.28 -3.91
C PRO A 16 10.02 12.57 -3.97
N GLY A 17 9.99 11.39 -4.60
CA GLY A 17 8.80 10.55 -4.64
C GLY A 17 8.33 10.15 -3.23
N ASP A 18 7.02 10.10 -3.04
CA ASP A 18 6.40 9.69 -1.80
C ASP A 18 6.42 8.16 -1.64
N PHE A 19 6.91 7.67 -0.50
CA PHE A 19 6.94 6.24 -0.18
C PHE A 19 5.53 5.63 -0.11
N SER A 20 4.55 6.39 0.38
CA SER A 20 3.16 5.92 0.48
C SER A 20 2.46 5.78 -0.88
N SER A 21 2.96 6.45 -1.92
CA SER A 21 2.56 6.18 -3.30
C SER A 21 3.34 5.00 -3.88
N ALA A 22 4.64 4.92 -3.61
CA ALA A 22 5.51 3.84 -4.08
C ALA A 22 5.10 2.47 -3.54
N ILE A 23 4.53 2.38 -2.32
CA ILE A 23 4.19 1.11 -1.67
C ILE A 23 3.23 0.25 -2.50
N PHE A 24 2.30 0.85 -3.24
CA PHE A 24 1.37 0.11 -4.10
C PHE A 24 2.11 -0.58 -5.26
N LEU A 25 3.09 0.09 -5.87
CA LEU A 25 3.92 -0.48 -6.92
C LEU A 25 4.89 -1.54 -6.37
N ILE A 26 5.41 -1.31 -5.17
CA ILE A 26 6.24 -2.27 -4.45
C ILE A 26 5.45 -3.57 -4.23
N VAL A 27 4.27 -3.49 -3.61
CA VAL A 27 3.44 -4.66 -3.32
C VAL A 27 3.00 -5.36 -4.61
N GLN A 28 2.62 -4.61 -5.65
CA GLN A 28 2.28 -5.20 -6.95
C GLN A 28 3.43 -6.01 -7.52
N THR A 29 4.65 -5.46 -7.51
CA THR A 29 5.83 -6.16 -8.01
C THR A 29 6.15 -7.40 -7.17
N LEU A 30 6.07 -7.30 -5.83
CA LEU A 30 6.30 -8.45 -4.95
C LEU A 30 5.38 -9.63 -5.26
N LEU A 31 4.12 -9.34 -5.61
CA LEU A 31 3.07 -10.34 -5.83
C LEU A 31 2.95 -10.79 -7.30
N THR A 32 3.56 -10.10 -8.25
CA THR A 32 3.57 -10.47 -9.67
C THR A 32 4.76 -11.37 -9.95
N GLU A 33 4.53 -12.59 -10.42
CA GLU A 33 5.60 -13.54 -10.72
C GLU A 33 6.59 -13.00 -11.76
N LYS A 34 7.87 -13.36 -11.58
CA LYS A 34 8.97 -13.03 -12.48
C LYS A 34 9.09 -11.53 -12.79
N SER A 35 8.67 -10.68 -11.86
CA SER A 35 8.72 -9.23 -12.02
C SER A 35 9.82 -8.60 -11.18
N SER A 36 10.35 -7.49 -11.67
CA SER A 36 11.23 -6.60 -10.92
C SER A 36 10.97 -5.15 -11.31
N LEU A 37 11.25 -4.23 -10.40
CA LEU A 37 11.01 -2.80 -10.60
C LEU A 37 12.07 -1.98 -9.85
N VAL A 38 12.50 -0.87 -10.45
CA VAL A 38 13.25 0.18 -9.77
C VAL A 38 12.40 1.44 -9.75
N ILE A 39 12.07 1.92 -8.55
CA ILE A 39 11.39 3.20 -8.34
C ILE A 39 12.47 4.20 -7.92
N LYS A 40 12.69 5.22 -8.75
CA LYS A 40 13.78 6.17 -8.56
C LYS A 40 13.41 7.30 -7.60
N TYR A 41 14.39 7.78 -6.86
CA TYR A 41 14.34 9.02 -6.09
C TYR A 41 13.15 9.09 -5.12
N VAL A 42 13.00 8.08 -4.28
CA VAL A 42 11.93 8.00 -3.27
C VAL A 42 12.45 8.42 -1.91
N CYS A 43 11.68 9.24 -1.18
CA CYS A 43 11.96 9.55 0.22
C CYS A 43 11.87 8.28 1.07
N ILE A 44 12.93 7.99 1.82
CA ILE A 44 13.03 6.82 2.69
C ILE A 44 13.17 7.21 4.17
N ASN A 45 12.54 8.30 4.56
CA ASN A 45 12.52 8.74 5.96
C ASN A 45 12.07 7.60 6.88
N LYS A 46 12.91 7.26 7.85
CA LYS A 46 12.69 6.15 8.80
C LYS A 46 11.37 6.20 9.56
N ASN A 47 10.79 7.39 9.68
CA ASN A 47 9.49 7.59 10.33
C ASN A 47 8.30 7.36 9.36
N ARG A 48 8.56 7.06 8.10
CA ARG A 48 7.56 6.87 7.04
C ARG A 48 7.63 5.51 6.34
N ILE A 49 8.67 4.71 6.57
CA ILE A 49 8.93 3.44 5.88
C ILE A 49 8.64 2.21 6.75
N GLY A 50 7.71 2.29 7.70
CA GLY A 50 7.33 1.14 8.54
C GLY A 50 6.88 -0.06 7.72
N ALA A 51 6.17 0.16 6.62
CA ALA A 51 5.73 -0.88 5.70
C ALA A 51 6.90 -1.63 5.05
N TYR A 52 8.03 -0.97 4.78
CA TYR A 52 9.25 -1.63 4.30
C TYR A 52 9.72 -2.71 5.29
N TYR A 53 9.79 -2.38 6.58
CA TYR A 53 10.24 -3.33 7.60
C TYR A 53 9.26 -4.50 7.77
N ILE A 54 7.95 -4.23 7.70
CA ILE A 54 6.92 -5.27 7.76
C ILE A 54 7.05 -6.21 6.55
N LEU A 55 7.16 -5.67 5.34
CA LEU A 55 7.35 -6.48 4.13
C LEU A 55 8.66 -7.28 4.15
N LYS A 56 9.74 -6.70 4.68
CA LYS A 56 11.01 -7.43 4.88
C LYS A 56 10.83 -8.62 5.83
N ALA A 57 10.09 -8.44 6.93
CA ALA A 57 9.76 -9.54 7.86
C ALA A 57 8.89 -10.64 7.19
N MET A 58 8.09 -10.28 6.18
CA MET A 58 7.34 -11.23 5.36
C MET A 58 8.20 -11.97 4.32
N GLY A 59 9.48 -11.61 4.16
CA GLY A 59 10.40 -12.20 3.18
C GLY A 59 10.51 -11.45 1.85
N ALA A 60 10.08 -10.18 1.80
CA ALA A 60 10.13 -9.38 0.59
C ALA A 60 11.58 -9.07 0.15
N LYS A 61 11.85 -9.21 -1.15
CA LYS A 61 13.10 -8.83 -1.80
C LYS A 61 13.06 -7.35 -2.20
N ILE A 62 13.32 -6.48 -1.24
CA ILE A 62 13.39 -5.03 -1.42
C ILE A 62 14.77 -4.55 -1.01
N LYS A 63 15.38 -3.66 -1.81
CA LYS A 63 16.69 -3.05 -1.53
C LYS A 63 16.63 -1.55 -1.81
N PHE A 64 17.27 -0.77 -0.96
CA PHE A 64 17.53 0.64 -1.21
C PHE A 64 18.88 0.79 -1.89
N LEU A 65 18.87 1.34 -3.09
CA LEU A 65 20.04 1.62 -3.91
C LEU A 65 20.32 3.12 -3.91
N ARG A 66 21.58 3.52 -4.11
CA ARG A 66 21.98 4.94 -4.26
C ARG A 66 21.42 5.83 -3.16
N LYS A 67 21.49 5.38 -1.90
CA LYS A 67 21.09 6.19 -0.76
C LYS A 67 21.88 7.48 -0.71
N ARG A 68 21.19 8.59 -0.53
CA ARG A 68 21.79 9.91 -0.37
C ARG A 68 20.94 10.81 0.48
N LYS A 69 21.51 11.86 1.02
CA LYS A 69 20.79 12.97 1.64
C LYS A 69 20.47 14.03 0.59
N TYR A 70 19.23 14.49 0.58
CA TYR A 70 18.80 15.63 -0.21
C TYR A 70 18.06 16.60 0.70
N PHE A 71 18.62 17.79 0.90
CA PHE A 71 18.30 18.63 2.06
C PHE A 71 18.41 17.80 3.35
N ASN A 72 17.39 17.77 4.18
CA ASN A 72 17.40 16.97 5.42
C ASN A 72 16.70 15.61 5.29
N GLU A 73 16.30 15.19 4.08
CA GLU A 73 15.61 13.93 3.84
C GLU A 73 16.55 12.86 3.26
N GLU A 74 16.38 11.64 3.72
CA GLU A 74 17.02 10.48 3.10
C GLU A 74 16.22 10.04 1.88
N VAL A 75 16.89 9.90 0.74
CA VAL A 75 16.31 9.44 -0.52
C VAL A 75 17.09 8.25 -1.08
N ALA A 76 16.40 7.37 -1.79
CA ALA A 76 17.00 6.23 -2.46
C ALA A 76 16.22 5.82 -3.70
N ASP A 77 16.85 5.02 -4.54
CA ASP A 77 16.14 4.22 -5.52
C ASP A 77 15.73 2.91 -4.85
N ILE A 78 14.47 2.49 -5.03
CA ILE A 78 13.92 1.28 -4.41
C ILE A 78 13.90 0.18 -5.46
N TYR A 79 14.74 -0.84 -5.31
CA TYR A 79 14.68 -2.07 -6.10
C TYR A 79 13.77 -3.08 -5.43
N VAL A 80 12.89 -3.66 -6.20
CA VAL A 80 11.92 -4.69 -5.76
C VAL A 80 11.95 -5.86 -6.73
N GLU A 81 11.83 -7.07 -6.21
CA GLU A 81 11.73 -8.30 -7.00
C GLU A 81 10.61 -9.19 -6.43
N SER A 82 9.92 -9.92 -7.32
CA SER A 82 8.85 -10.84 -6.95
C SER A 82 9.27 -11.78 -5.82
N SER A 83 8.36 -12.03 -4.87
CA SER A 83 8.72 -12.73 -3.64
C SER A 83 7.58 -13.62 -3.14
N LYS A 84 7.92 -14.80 -2.65
CA LYS A 84 6.98 -15.67 -1.92
C LYS A 84 6.89 -15.18 -0.48
N LEU A 85 5.85 -14.42 -0.18
CA LEU A 85 5.64 -13.82 1.12
C LEU A 85 5.07 -14.81 2.14
N LYS A 86 5.40 -14.62 3.40
CA LYS A 86 4.86 -15.36 4.55
C LYS A 86 4.06 -14.44 5.45
N GLY A 87 3.10 -14.99 6.16
CA GLY A 87 2.34 -14.26 7.18
C GLY A 87 3.24 -13.66 8.25
N VAL A 88 2.77 -12.58 8.88
CA VAL A 88 3.54 -11.81 9.86
C VAL A 88 2.68 -11.44 11.05
N LYS A 89 3.30 -11.37 12.25
CA LYS A 89 2.67 -10.82 13.45
C LYS A 89 3.30 -9.47 13.76
N VAL A 90 2.47 -8.41 13.78
CA VAL A 90 2.89 -7.03 14.02
C VAL A 90 2.12 -6.46 15.18
N ASN A 91 2.79 -6.28 16.32
CA ASN A 91 2.26 -5.63 17.51
C ASN A 91 3.15 -4.47 17.99
N ASN A 92 4.25 -4.22 17.29
CA ASN A 92 5.15 -3.11 17.59
C ASN A 92 4.51 -1.77 17.17
N LYS A 93 4.23 -0.92 18.18
CA LYS A 93 3.62 0.39 18.01
C LYS A 93 4.36 1.25 16.98
N LYS A 94 5.70 1.25 17.01
CA LYS A 94 6.52 2.05 16.09
C LYS A 94 6.30 1.63 14.64
N PHE A 95 6.30 0.33 14.35
CA PHE A 95 6.08 -0.14 12.98
C PHE A 95 4.67 0.17 12.48
N ILE A 96 3.67 0.04 13.34
CA ILE A 96 2.28 0.39 12.98
C ILE A 96 2.16 1.88 12.67
N ILE A 97 2.68 2.76 13.54
CA ILE A 97 2.60 4.21 13.34
C ILE A 97 3.35 4.65 12.09
N THR A 98 4.58 4.18 11.89
CA THR A 98 5.40 4.57 10.72
C THR A 98 4.95 3.94 9.40
N ALA A 99 4.00 2.99 9.46
CA ALA A 99 3.33 2.38 8.31
C ALA A 99 1.85 2.75 8.20
N ILE A 100 1.33 3.61 9.05
CA ILE A 100 -0.11 3.81 9.27
C ILE A 100 -0.90 4.04 7.96
N ASP A 101 -0.32 4.79 7.05
CA ASP A 101 -0.93 5.10 5.75
C ASP A 101 -0.70 4.00 4.70
N ASP A 102 0.24 3.10 4.93
CA ASP A 102 0.69 2.08 3.99
C ASP A 102 0.16 0.68 4.34
N LEU A 103 -0.42 0.52 5.54
CA LEU A 103 -0.91 -0.76 6.04
C LEU A 103 -1.93 -1.41 5.09
N LEU A 104 -2.73 -0.61 4.37
CA LEU A 104 -3.73 -1.14 3.46
C LEU A 104 -3.07 -1.91 2.31
N ALA A 105 -2.00 -1.38 1.73
CA ALA A 105 -1.21 -2.08 0.72
C ALA A 105 -0.50 -3.32 1.31
N VAL A 106 0.03 -3.21 2.54
CA VAL A 106 0.61 -4.36 3.25
C VAL A 106 -0.42 -5.45 3.49
N TRP A 107 -1.68 -5.11 3.83
CA TRP A 107 -2.74 -6.11 4.00
C TRP A 107 -3.13 -6.80 2.69
N VAL A 108 -2.98 -6.14 1.55
CA VAL A 108 -3.04 -6.82 0.24
C VAL A 108 -1.91 -7.84 0.11
N ALA A 109 -0.68 -7.50 0.49
CA ALA A 109 0.42 -8.45 0.50
C ALA A 109 0.14 -9.64 1.45
N CYS A 110 -0.40 -9.37 2.64
CA CYS A 110 -0.80 -10.40 3.60
C CYS A 110 -1.89 -11.34 3.06
N SER A 111 -2.82 -10.81 2.24
CA SER A 111 -3.93 -11.59 1.72
C SER A 111 -3.50 -12.67 0.73
N LEU A 112 -2.32 -12.54 0.13
CA LEU A 112 -1.74 -13.53 -0.80
C LEU A 112 -0.50 -14.23 -0.23
N ALA A 113 -0.10 -13.92 1.01
CA ALA A 113 1.04 -14.56 1.68
C ALA A 113 0.69 -15.97 2.18
N LYS A 114 1.70 -16.83 2.33
CA LYS A 114 1.51 -18.15 2.95
C LYS A 114 1.32 -17.99 4.47
N GLY A 115 0.19 -18.45 5.01
CA GLY A 115 -0.11 -18.47 6.45
C GLY A 115 -0.96 -17.28 6.90
N VAL A 116 -0.93 -16.99 8.19
CA VAL A 116 -1.77 -15.97 8.83
C VAL A 116 -0.95 -14.74 9.19
N SER A 117 -1.51 -13.57 8.90
CA SER A 117 -0.96 -12.29 9.36
C SER A 117 -1.87 -11.70 10.43
N HIS A 118 -1.27 -11.13 11.47
CA HIS A 118 -1.98 -10.51 12.57
C HIS A 118 -1.37 -9.17 12.94
N PHE A 119 -2.19 -8.13 12.95
CA PHE A 119 -1.82 -6.78 13.38
C PHE A 119 -2.65 -6.42 14.60
N SER A 120 -2.02 -5.91 15.66
CA SER A 120 -2.72 -5.53 16.88
C SER A 120 -2.02 -4.38 17.61
N GLY A 121 -2.82 -3.56 18.25
CA GLY A 121 -2.35 -2.47 19.10
C GLY A 121 -3.18 -1.20 18.98
N LYS A 122 -3.11 -0.35 20.03
CA LYS A 122 -3.87 0.91 20.09
C LYS A 122 -3.62 1.86 18.91
N ALA A 123 -2.46 1.78 18.26
CA ALA A 123 -2.15 2.61 17.10
C ALA A 123 -3.10 2.35 15.90
N LEU A 124 -3.70 1.16 15.80
CA LEU A 124 -4.69 0.87 14.75
C LEU A 124 -6.02 1.62 14.95
N LEU A 125 -6.30 2.14 16.15
CA LEU A 125 -7.49 2.96 16.40
C LEU A 125 -7.48 4.22 15.53
N GLU A 126 -6.31 4.78 15.19
CA GLU A 126 -6.20 5.95 14.32
C GLU A 126 -6.73 5.69 12.90
N LEU A 127 -6.69 4.45 12.43
CA LEU A 127 -7.24 4.06 11.12
C LEU A 127 -8.77 4.13 11.05
N GLN A 128 -9.45 4.22 12.18
CA GLN A 128 -10.91 4.39 12.23
C GLN A 128 -11.32 5.83 11.97
N LEU A 129 -10.41 6.79 12.21
CA LEU A 129 -10.62 8.23 12.10
C LEU A 129 -10.07 8.83 10.81
N LYS A 130 -9.67 7.99 9.86
CA LYS A 130 -9.24 8.41 8.52
C LYS A 130 -10.45 8.67 7.61
N GLU A 131 -10.26 8.79 6.31
CA GLU A 131 -11.32 9.02 5.31
C GLU A 131 -12.41 7.93 5.32
N SER A 132 -12.06 6.77 5.86
CA SER A 132 -12.98 5.66 6.17
C SER A 132 -12.51 4.95 7.44
N ASN A 133 -13.36 4.09 8.02
CA ASN A 133 -12.88 3.14 9.02
C ASN A 133 -12.05 2.06 8.30
N ARG A 134 -10.77 2.37 8.04
CA ARG A 134 -9.88 1.58 7.18
C ARG A 134 -9.78 0.11 7.59
N VAL A 135 -9.79 -0.19 8.90
CA VAL A 135 -9.67 -1.56 9.40
C VAL A 135 -10.87 -2.40 8.96
N PHE A 136 -12.08 -1.94 9.24
CA PHE A 136 -13.31 -2.65 8.87
C PHE A 136 -13.55 -2.62 7.37
N THR A 137 -13.34 -1.47 6.72
CA THR A 137 -13.53 -1.33 5.27
C THR A 137 -12.62 -2.28 4.49
N MET A 138 -11.35 -2.39 4.87
CA MET A 138 -10.43 -3.36 4.24
C MET A 138 -10.84 -4.79 4.52
N SER A 139 -11.17 -5.13 5.76
CA SER A 139 -11.64 -6.48 6.13
C SER A 139 -12.81 -6.93 5.27
N GLU A 140 -13.85 -6.09 5.15
CA GLU A 140 -15.04 -6.41 4.36
C GLU A 140 -14.75 -6.51 2.85
N ASN A 141 -13.88 -5.66 2.32
CA ASN A 141 -13.50 -5.73 0.91
C ASN A 141 -12.62 -6.95 0.60
N LEU A 142 -11.71 -7.34 1.50
CA LEU A 142 -10.92 -8.57 1.35
C LEU A 142 -11.81 -9.82 1.37
N LYS A 143 -12.85 -9.86 2.22
CA LYS A 143 -13.84 -10.96 2.23
C LYS A 143 -14.55 -11.12 0.88
N ARG A 144 -14.78 -10.03 0.13
CA ARG A 144 -15.35 -10.11 -1.23
C ARG A 144 -14.50 -10.88 -2.23
N PHE A 145 -13.18 -10.90 -2.01
CA PHE A 145 -12.23 -11.73 -2.75
C PHE A 145 -12.11 -13.15 -2.19
N GLY A 146 -12.91 -13.53 -1.19
CA GLY A 146 -12.82 -14.84 -0.53
C GLY A 146 -11.69 -14.97 0.50
N ILE A 147 -11.07 -13.86 0.89
CA ILE A 147 -10.05 -13.85 1.94
C ILE A 147 -10.72 -13.91 3.31
N LYS A 148 -10.32 -14.85 4.15
CA LYS A 148 -10.80 -14.92 5.53
C LYS A 148 -10.11 -13.84 6.37
N THR A 149 -10.91 -12.95 6.93
CA THR A 149 -10.44 -11.87 7.79
C THR A 149 -11.28 -11.77 9.06
N HIS A 150 -10.64 -11.37 10.14
CA HIS A 150 -11.31 -10.99 11.39
C HIS A 150 -10.75 -9.63 11.84
N ALA A 151 -11.62 -8.66 12.05
CA ALA A 151 -11.26 -7.29 12.42
C ALA A 151 -11.97 -6.89 13.72
N THR A 152 -11.22 -6.23 14.60
CA THR A 152 -11.73 -5.53 15.78
C THR A 152 -11.36 -4.05 15.69
N LYS A 153 -11.70 -3.27 16.69
CA LYS A 153 -11.28 -1.85 16.74
C LYS A 153 -9.75 -1.66 16.72
N SER A 154 -8.99 -2.59 17.30
CA SER A 154 -7.54 -2.47 17.48
C SER A 154 -6.75 -3.66 16.92
N SER A 155 -7.36 -4.48 16.09
CA SER A 155 -6.67 -5.60 15.45
C SER A 155 -7.30 -5.99 14.12
N ILE A 156 -6.47 -6.60 13.26
CA ILE A 156 -6.93 -7.31 12.07
C ILE A 156 -6.11 -8.59 11.90
N THR A 157 -6.80 -9.69 11.63
CA THR A 157 -6.22 -10.98 11.25
C THR A 157 -6.59 -11.26 9.80
N ILE A 158 -5.61 -11.66 9.00
CA ILE A 158 -5.78 -11.96 7.58
C ILE A 158 -5.18 -13.34 7.33
N GLN A 159 -6.01 -14.28 6.88
CA GLN A 159 -5.55 -15.58 6.43
C GLN A 159 -5.21 -15.48 4.94
N GLY A 160 -3.93 -15.60 4.62
CA GLY A 160 -3.47 -15.51 3.24
C GLY A 160 -3.99 -16.68 2.39
N ASN A 161 -4.32 -16.37 1.15
CA ASN A 161 -4.76 -17.31 0.12
C ASN A 161 -4.14 -16.94 -1.21
N SER A 162 -3.10 -17.66 -1.62
CA SER A 162 -2.40 -17.43 -2.89
C SER A 162 -3.18 -17.89 -4.12
N GLU A 163 -4.28 -18.62 -3.94
CA GLU A 163 -5.08 -19.21 -5.03
C GLU A 163 -6.47 -18.59 -5.12
N ILE A 164 -6.54 -17.26 -5.14
CA ILE A 164 -7.81 -16.58 -5.36
C ILE A 164 -8.19 -16.72 -6.83
N LYS A 165 -9.16 -17.59 -7.10
CA LYS A 165 -9.74 -17.77 -8.42
C LYS A 165 -11.25 -17.60 -8.35
N THR A 166 -11.80 -16.65 -9.07
CA THR A 166 -13.24 -16.49 -9.22
C THR A 166 -13.59 -15.92 -10.60
N ASN A 167 -14.59 -16.52 -11.23
CA ASN A 167 -15.16 -15.99 -12.47
C ASN A 167 -16.27 -14.95 -12.20
N LYS A 168 -16.66 -14.76 -10.93
CA LYS A 168 -17.69 -13.80 -10.56
C LYS A 168 -17.14 -12.38 -10.60
N LEU A 169 -17.98 -11.42 -11.00
CA LEU A 169 -17.66 -10.01 -10.90
C LEU A 169 -17.73 -9.58 -9.43
N ILE A 170 -16.60 -9.19 -8.89
CA ILE A 170 -16.51 -8.64 -7.53
C ILE A 170 -16.91 -7.16 -7.59
N ARG A 171 -17.85 -6.76 -6.74
CA ARG A 171 -18.31 -5.37 -6.64
C ARG A 171 -17.75 -4.73 -5.39
N ILE A 172 -16.94 -3.68 -5.57
CA ILE A 172 -16.42 -2.85 -4.48
C ILE A 172 -17.35 -1.65 -4.33
N PRO A 173 -17.98 -1.48 -3.18
CA PRO A 173 -18.92 -0.38 -2.95
C PRO A 173 -18.19 0.97 -3.01
N ARG A 174 -18.95 2.04 -3.17
CA ARG A 174 -18.40 3.40 -3.16
C ARG A 174 -17.80 3.70 -1.79
N VAL A 175 -16.51 4.04 -1.78
CA VAL A 175 -15.76 4.50 -0.61
C VAL A 175 -15.02 5.76 -1.02
N LEU A 176 -15.05 6.81 -0.19
CA LEU A 176 -14.31 8.05 -0.43
C LEU A 176 -12.89 7.97 0.17
N ASP A 177 -12.26 6.82 0.06
CA ASP A 177 -10.89 6.57 0.54
C ASP A 177 -10.05 6.00 -0.59
N HIS A 178 -9.21 6.86 -1.16
CA HIS A 178 -8.35 6.52 -2.29
C HIS A 178 -7.42 5.34 -2.00
N ARG A 179 -6.97 5.15 -0.74
CA ARG A 179 -6.06 4.05 -0.37
C ARG A 179 -6.79 2.71 -0.35
N VAL A 180 -8.04 2.68 0.09
CA VAL A 180 -8.88 1.48 -0.02
C VAL A 180 -9.08 1.11 -1.48
N LEU A 181 -9.45 2.09 -2.33
CA LEU A 181 -9.69 1.85 -3.75
C LEU A 181 -8.43 1.39 -4.49
N LEU A 182 -7.26 2.02 -4.22
CA LEU A 182 -5.97 1.59 -4.73
C LEU A 182 -5.64 0.15 -4.30
N SER A 183 -5.89 -0.20 -3.05
CA SER A 183 -5.65 -1.55 -2.53
C SER A 183 -6.52 -2.60 -3.21
N MET A 184 -7.79 -2.31 -3.44
CA MET A 184 -8.70 -3.24 -4.12
C MET A 184 -8.36 -3.38 -5.61
N HIS A 185 -7.98 -2.29 -6.26
CA HIS A 185 -7.49 -2.31 -7.63
C HIS A 185 -6.19 -3.12 -7.75
N LEU A 186 -5.25 -2.92 -6.82
CA LEU A 186 -4.00 -3.68 -6.74
C LEU A 186 -4.29 -5.18 -6.58
N LEU A 187 -5.17 -5.56 -5.64
CA LEU A 187 -5.53 -6.95 -5.40
C LEU A 187 -6.17 -7.59 -6.64
N ALA A 188 -7.06 -6.86 -7.31
CA ALA A 188 -7.66 -7.31 -8.57
C ALA A 188 -6.61 -7.59 -9.65
N ASN A 189 -5.64 -6.68 -9.81
CA ASN A 189 -4.58 -6.83 -10.82
C ASN A 189 -3.72 -8.07 -10.58
N VAL A 190 -3.26 -8.27 -9.35
CA VAL A 190 -2.34 -9.38 -9.04
C VAL A 190 -3.04 -10.74 -9.00
N THR A 191 -4.36 -10.77 -8.80
CA THR A 191 -5.16 -12.00 -8.82
C THR A 191 -5.82 -12.30 -10.16
N GLY A 192 -5.88 -11.31 -11.07
CA GLY A 192 -6.62 -11.40 -12.32
C GLY A 192 -8.15 -11.40 -12.14
N CYS A 193 -8.67 -11.11 -10.95
CA CYS A 193 -10.09 -11.06 -10.69
C CYS A 193 -10.78 -9.89 -11.41
N ARG A 194 -11.98 -10.15 -11.95
CA ARG A 194 -12.82 -9.08 -12.52
C ARG A 194 -13.48 -8.30 -11.40
N VAL A 195 -13.25 -6.98 -11.37
CA VAL A 195 -13.83 -6.10 -10.34
C VAL A 195 -14.52 -4.89 -10.97
N LEU A 196 -15.60 -4.45 -10.31
CA LEU A 196 -16.23 -3.16 -10.54
C LEU A 196 -16.00 -2.32 -9.28
N ILE A 197 -15.23 -1.25 -9.41
CA ILE A 197 -14.89 -0.35 -8.30
C ILE A 197 -15.66 0.95 -8.48
N HIS A 198 -16.61 1.22 -7.57
CA HIS A 198 -17.37 2.47 -7.58
C HIS A 198 -16.55 3.61 -6.95
N GLY A 199 -16.62 4.80 -7.58
CA GLY A 199 -15.96 6.01 -7.06
C GLY A 199 -14.45 6.06 -7.25
N PHE A 200 -13.90 5.28 -8.18
CA PHE A 200 -12.44 5.19 -8.41
C PHE A 200 -11.80 6.54 -8.81
N ALA A 201 -12.60 7.51 -9.30
CA ALA A 201 -12.11 8.86 -9.60
C ALA A 201 -11.45 9.55 -8.39
N THR A 202 -11.84 9.19 -7.16
CA THR A 202 -11.20 9.68 -5.92
C THR A 202 -9.69 9.39 -5.88
N VAL A 203 -9.22 8.36 -6.58
CA VAL A 203 -7.78 8.04 -6.66
C VAL A 203 -6.98 9.15 -7.32
N SER A 204 -7.56 9.90 -8.26
CA SER A 204 -6.87 10.98 -8.98
C SER A 204 -6.41 12.13 -8.07
N SER A 205 -7.03 12.31 -6.90
CA SER A 205 -6.62 13.33 -5.93
C SER A 205 -5.25 13.06 -5.29
N SER A 206 -4.84 11.80 -5.22
CA SER A 206 -3.57 11.41 -4.58
C SER A 206 -2.60 10.69 -5.52
N PHE A 207 -3.10 10.04 -6.58
CA PHE A 207 -2.28 9.35 -7.57
C PHE A 207 -2.87 9.52 -8.97
N PRO A 208 -2.82 10.74 -9.56
CA PRO A 208 -3.52 11.06 -10.82
C PRO A 208 -3.10 10.20 -12.01
N ASN A 209 -1.84 9.76 -12.04
CA ASN A 209 -1.30 8.94 -13.12
C ASN A 209 -1.43 7.42 -12.90
N TRP A 210 -2.13 6.96 -11.85
CA TRP A 210 -2.20 5.55 -11.48
C TRP A 210 -2.64 4.65 -12.63
N LEU A 211 -3.80 4.91 -13.24
CA LEU A 211 -4.33 4.07 -14.32
C LEU A 211 -3.44 4.08 -15.57
N LYS A 212 -2.87 5.25 -15.92
CA LYS A 212 -1.91 5.37 -17.02
C LYS A 212 -0.68 4.50 -16.77
N LEU A 213 -0.12 4.57 -15.57
CA LEU A 213 1.03 3.78 -15.14
C LEU A 213 0.72 2.28 -15.17
N GLN A 214 -0.45 1.87 -14.67
CA GLN A 214 -0.90 0.48 -14.69
C GLN A 214 -1.03 -0.07 -16.10
N LYS A 215 -1.60 0.69 -17.03
CA LYS A 215 -1.70 0.30 -18.44
C LYS A 215 -0.32 0.16 -19.07
N GLN A 216 0.55 1.14 -18.88
CA GLN A 216 1.86 1.21 -19.56
C GLN A 216 2.88 0.21 -19.01
N LYS A 217 2.88 -0.04 -17.69
CA LYS A 217 3.93 -0.82 -17.02
C LYS A 217 3.48 -2.23 -16.62
N PHE A 218 2.19 -2.45 -16.43
CA PHE A 218 1.64 -3.72 -15.98
C PHE A 218 0.63 -4.34 -16.95
N GLY A 219 0.42 -3.73 -18.12
CA GLY A 219 -0.45 -4.26 -19.17
C GLY A 219 -1.93 -4.34 -18.79
N LEU A 220 -2.37 -3.53 -17.83
CA LEU A 220 -3.73 -3.55 -17.32
C LEU A 220 -4.75 -3.21 -18.42
N LYS A 221 -5.80 -4.01 -18.51
CA LYS A 221 -7.01 -3.70 -19.30
C LYS A 221 -8.10 -3.20 -18.36
N TYR A 222 -8.58 -1.98 -18.56
CA TYR A 222 -9.67 -1.39 -17.79
C TYR A 222 -10.61 -0.58 -18.69
N ALA A 223 -11.85 -0.44 -18.25
CA ALA A 223 -12.83 0.50 -18.82
C ALA A 223 -13.34 1.42 -17.72
N ILE A 224 -13.48 2.71 -18.02
CA ILE A 224 -14.14 3.68 -17.15
C ILE A 224 -15.60 3.75 -17.61
N LYS A 225 -16.54 3.55 -16.68
CA LYS A 225 -17.98 3.69 -16.92
C LYS A 225 -18.50 4.87 -16.12
#